data_9e2290aa03abca640c1a8f584d0d8539
#
_entry.id   9e2290aa03abca640c1a8f584d0d8539
#
_cell.length_a   1.000
_cell.length_b   1.000
_cell.length_c   1.000
_cell.angle_alpha   90.00
_cell.angle_beta   90.00
_cell.angle_gamma   90.00
#
_symmetry.space_group_name_H-M   'P 1'
#
loop_
_entity.id
_entity.type
_entity.pdbx_description
1 polymer ?
#
loop_
_entity_poly.entity_id
_entity_poly.type
_entity_poly.pdbx_seq_one_letter_code
_entity_poly.pdbx_strand_id
1 'polypeptide(L)'
;MRTDFQLIHDFVEVSNSTNSNTDKINVLKEYSQYESVRNALYYTYNTYLQYGVTSANCKKNSDLLGHPNTYGDFFLLLNDLNDRVVTGHNAIANVNRYVLENLMFEDLIWNILDRNLKTRSTASTINKAIPNLIPTFDVALAKAFDEKTQKKVDWNDGWQVSRKLDGCRCICIIDGDGEPKFFSRSGKEFLTLDNLKPELRALNLSNMVFDGEICMLDENGDEDFQNIIKEIKRK
;
A
#
# COMPACT_ATOMS: atom_id res chain seq x y z
N MET A 1 -1.54 33.20 -8.32
CA MET A 1 -1.67 31.77 -8.73
C MET A 1 -1.51 30.96 -7.46
N ARG A 2 -2.36 29.96 -7.17
CA ARG A 2 -2.20 29.10 -5.99
C ARG A 2 -0.98 28.20 -6.20
N THR A 3 -0.21 27.98 -5.14
CA THR A 3 0.88 26.98 -5.18
C THR A 3 0.32 25.58 -5.13
N ASP A 4 1.11 24.56 -5.48
CA ASP A 4 0.70 23.17 -5.43
C ASP A 4 0.25 22.74 -4.03
N PHE A 5 1.01 23.10 -3.00
CA PHE A 5 0.64 22.80 -1.62
C PHE A 5 -0.62 23.55 -1.17
N GLN A 6 -0.88 24.75 -1.67
CA GLN A 6 -2.13 25.47 -1.40
C GLN A 6 -3.33 24.72 -1.97
N LEU A 7 -3.23 24.20 -3.20
CA LEU A 7 -4.30 23.39 -3.81
C LEU A 7 -4.56 22.09 -3.05
N ILE A 8 -3.49 21.42 -2.59
CA ILE A 8 -3.62 20.20 -1.80
C ILE A 8 -4.24 20.52 -0.42
N HIS A 9 -3.85 21.61 0.21
CA HIS A 9 -4.41 22.07 1.48
C HIS A 9 -5.91 22.37 1.34
N ASP A 10 -6.29 23.16 0.33
CA ASP A 10 -7.70 23.49 0.05
C ASP A 10 -8.53 22.21 -0.18
N PHE A 11 -7.97 21.25 -0.92
CA PHE A 11 -8.60 19.93 -1.11
C PHE A 11 -8.84 19.20 0.22
N VAL A 12 -7.85 19.17 1.12
CA VAL A 12 -7.96 18.52 2.43
C VAL A 12 -9.04 19.19 3.27
N GLU A 13 -9.06 20.51 3.34
CA GLU A 13 -10.05 21.29 4.09
C GLU A 13 -11.47 21.04 3.57
N VAL A 14 -11.69 21.13 2.25
CA VAL A 14 -12.99 20.87 1.64
C VAL A 14 -13.43 19.42 1.84
N SER A 15 -12.50 18.45 1.74
CA SER A 15 -12.80 17.03 2.00
C SER A 15 -13.22 16.79 3.45
N ASN A 16 -12.70 17.55 4.39
CA ASN A 16 -13.04 17.43 5.81
C ASN A 16 -14.30 18.20 6.23
N SER A 17 -14.81 19.10 5.40
CA SER A 17 -16.06 19.83 5.66
C SER A 17 -17.31 18.94 5.59
N THR A 18 -17.19 17.71 5.03
CA THR A 18 -18.30 16.77 4.91
C THR A 18 -17.95 15.38 5.46
N ASN A 19 -18.96 14.71 6.04
CA ASN A 19 -18.89 13.30 6.42
C ASN A 19 -19.55 12.37 5.38
N SER A 20 -20.25 12.92 4.38
CA SER A 20 -20.93 12.19 3.32
C SER A 20 -19.92 11.57 2.37
N ASN A 21 -20.03 10.26 2.14
CA ASN A 21 -19.15 9.57 1.19
C ASN A 21 -19.39 10.02 -0.26
N THR A 22 -20.63 10.37 -0.60
CA THR A 22 -20.99 10.89 -1.92
C THR A 22 -20.36 12.25 -2.15
N ASP A 23 -20.44 13.16 -1.16
CA ASP A 23 -19.86 14.49 -1.28
C ASP A 23 -18.34 14.43 -1.37
N LYS A 24 -17.69 13.53 -0.63
CA LYS A 24 -16.24 13.28 -0.77
C LYS A 24 -15.85 12.82 -2.17
N ILE A 25 -16.64 11.96 -2.81
CA ILE A 25 -16.42 11.56 -4.19
C ILE A 25 -16.55 12.76 -5.13
N ASN A 26 -17.51 13.65 -4.90
CA ASN A 26 -17.68 14.85 -5.71
C ASN A 26 -16.49 15.82 -5.54
N VAL A 27 -16.04 16.05 -4.31
CA VAL A 27 -14.84 16.85 -4.03
C VAL A 27 -13.60 16.25 -4.73
N LEU A 28 -13.40 14.93 -4.62
CA LEU A 28 -12.31 14.23 -5.33
C LEU A 28 -12.38 14.44 -6.85
N LYS A 29 -13.57 14.36 -7.45
CA LYS A 29 -13.76 14.61 -8.89
C LYS A 29 -13.45 16.06 -9.26
N GLU A 30 -13.90 17.03 -8.47
CA GLU A 30 -13.65 18.45 -8.69
C GLU A 30 -12.15 18.75 -8.65
N TYR A 31 -11.45 18.26 -7.62
CA TYR A 31 -10.03 18.51 -7.45
C TYR A 31 -9.12 17.62 -8.32
N SER A 32 -9.66 16.61 -8.99
CA SER A 32 -8.89 15.72 -9.88
C SER A 32 -8.28 16.42 -11.08
N GLN A 33 -8.75 17.61 -11.45
CA GLN A 33 -8.16 18.42 -12.50
C GLN A 33 -6.75 18.95 -12.13
N TYR A 34 -6.42 19.04 -10.84
CA TYR A 34 -5.13 19.53 -10.36
C TYR A 34 -4.15 18.37 -10.22
N GLU A 35 -3.03 18.45 -10.95
CA GLU A 35 -2.00 17.41 -10.92
C GLU A 35 -1.39 17.25 -9.52
N SER A 36 -1.15 18.36 -8.81
CA SER A 36 -0.63 18.34 -7.44
C SER A 36 -1.52 17.55 -6.48
N VAL A 37 -2.86 17.64 -6.62
CA VAL A 37 -3.79 16.86 -5.80
C VAL A 37 -3.75 15.38 -6.18
N ARG A 38 -3.70 15.05 -7.49
CA ARG A 38 -3.55 13.65 -7.93
C ARG A 38 -2.26 13.05 -7.42
N ASN A 39 -1.15 13.78 -7.49
CA ASN A 39 0.14 13.35 -6.96
C ASN A 39 0.06 13.13 -5.44
N ALA A 40 -0.48 14.08 -4.67
CA ALA A 40 -0.64 13.93 -3.23
C ALA A 40 -1.45 12.66 -2.88
N LEU A 41 -2.55 12.40 -3.59
CA LEU A 41 -3.34 11.17 -3.40
C LEU A 41 -2.53 9.92 -3.77
N TYR A 42 -1.87 9.92 -4.91
CA TYR A 42 -1.06 8.79 -5.37
C TYR A 42 0.06 8.45 -4.39
N TYR A 43 0.89 9.42 -4.03
CA TYR A 43 2.03 9.20 -3.13
C TYR A 43 1.58 8.87 -1.70
N THR A 44 0.41 9.34 -1.26
CA THR A 44 -0.13 9.00 0.05
C THR A 44 -0.74 7.61 0.10
N TYR A 45 -1.52 7.21 -0.90
CA TYR A 45 -2.36 6.00 -0.80
C TYR A 45 -1.86 4.80 -1.62
N ASN A 46 -0.85 4.96 -2.48
CA ASN A 46 -0.24 3.85 -3.20
C ASN A 46 0.61 2.98 -2.25
N THR A 47 0.11 1.80 -1.89
CA THR A 47 0.74 0.90 -0.93
C THR A 47 2.04 0.26 -1.41
N TYR A 48 2.38 0.37 -2.70
CA TYR A 48 3.63 -0.15 -3.26
C TYR A 48 4.83 0.77 -3.01
N LEU A 49 4.59 2.08 -2.79
CA LEU A 49 5.65 3.02 -2.48
C LEU A 49 6.14 2.83 -1.03
N GLN A 50 7.45 2.97 -0.79
CA GLN A 50 8.06 2.83 0.53
C GLN A 50 9.13 3.91 0.74
N TYR A 51 8.89 4.82 1.67
CA TYR A 51 9.80 5.96 1.91
C TYR A 51 10.93 5.65 2.88
N GLY A 52 10.82 4.60 3.70
CA GLY A 52 11.86 4.18 4.64
C GLY A 52 12.08 5.13 5.82
N VAL A 53 11.35 6.24 5.89
CA VAL A 53 11.34 7.24 6.97
C VAL A 53 9.90 7.59 7.35
N THR A 54 9.71 8.10 8.56
CA THR A 54 8.42 8.56 9.08
C THR A 54 8.57 9.94 9.69
N SER A 55 7.46 10.67 9.84
CA SER A 55 7.46 11.96 10.54
C SER A 55 8.06 11.86 11.95
N ALA A 56 7.75 10.77 12.67
CA ALA A 56 8.28 10.52 14.01
C ALA A 56 9.82 10.40 14.01
N ASN A 57 10.39 9.68 13.04
CA ASN A 57 11.84 9.55 12.91
C ASN A 57 12.50 10.88 12.52
N CYS A 58 11.90 11.64 11.62
CA CYS A 58 12.38 12.93 11.20
C CYS A 58 12.36 13.95 12.36
N LYS A 59 11.24 14.05 13.06
CA LYS A 59 11.07 14.95 14.23
C LYS A 59 12.02 14.60 15.37
N LYS A 60 12.28 13.31 15.62
CA LYS A 60 13.24 12.86 16.65
C LYS A 60 14.68 13.28 16.33
N ASN A 61 15.02 13.43 15.06
CA ASN A 61 16.34 13.78 14.57
C ASN A 61 16.29 15.12 13.81
N SER A 62 15.63 16.11 14.40
CA SER A 62 15.39 17.43 13.77
C SER A 62 16.66 18.28 13.55
N ASP A 63 17.75 17.91 14.20
CA ASP A 63 19.10 18.47 14.02
C ASP A 63 19.76 18.02 12.71
N LEU A 64 19.32 16.92 12.14
CA LEU A 64 19.79 16.48 10.83
C LEU A 64 19.10 17.28 9.74
N LEU A 65 19.88 18.13 9.04
CA LEU A 65 19.41 18.97 7.95
C LEU A 65 20.26 18.76 6.70
N GLY A 66 19.58 18.46 5.59
CA GLY A 66 20.20 18.41 4.26
C GLY A 66 20.60 19.78 3.74
N HIS A 67 21.19 19.82 2.54
CA HIS A 67 21.56 21.07 1.89
C HIS A 67 20.30 21.86 1.49
N PRO A 68 20.34 23.21 1.57
CA PRO A 68 19.23 24.05 1.12
C PRO A 68 18.92 23.83 -0.37
N ASN A 69 17.64 23.96 -0.71
CA ASN A 69 17.15 23.89 -2.10
C ASN A 69 17.56 22.61 -2.88
N THR A 70 17.80 21.50 -2.19
CA THR A 70 18.10 20.21 -2.85
C THR A 70 16.92 19.70 -3.63
N TYR A 71 15.70 19.86 -3.07
CA TYR A 71 14.45 19.44 -3.69
C TYR A 71 13.50 20.64 -3.84
N GLY A 72 13.21 21.02 -5.09
CA GLY A 72 12.19 22.02 -5.40
C GLY A 72 10.76 21.45 -5.41
N ASP A 73 10.62 20.12 -5.47
CA ASP A 73 9.36 19.39 -5.47
C ASP A 73 9.41 18.23 -4.46
N PHE A 74 8.37 18.12 -3.61
CA PHE A 74 8.28 17.08 -2.61
C PHE A 74 8.13 15.67 -3.22
N PHE A 75 7.43 15.58 -4.33
CA PHE A 75 7.20 14.28 -4.97
C PHE A 75 8.49 13.72 -5.59
N LEU A 76 9.43 14.57 -6.01
CA LEU A 76 10.77 14.12 -6.41
C LEU A 76 11.54 13.54 -5.22
N LEU A 77 11.47 14.19 -4.05
CA LEU A 77 12.06 13.63 -2.82
C LEU A 77 11.43 12.29 -2.46
N LEU A 78 10.10 12.15 -2.56
CA LEU A 78 9.41 10.89 -2.29
C LEU A 78 9.81 9.78 -3.26
N ASN A 79 10.07 10.09 -4.54
CA ASN A 79 10.61 9.12 -5.50
C ASN A 79 12.00 8.65 -5.09
N ASP A 80 12.92 9.57 -4.77
CA ASP A 80 14.27 9.24 -4.35
C ASP A 80 14.30 8.39 -3.05
N LEU A 81 13.35 8.63 -2.15
CA LEU A 81 13.15 7.80 -0.95
C LEU A 81 12.66 6.39 -1.33
N ASN A 82 11.65 6.30 -2.22
CA ASN A 82 11.10 5.03 -2.68
C ASN A 82 12.14 4.19 -3.42
N ASP A 83 12.89 4.82 -4.31
CA ASP A 83 13.89 4.18 -5.16
C ASP A 83 15.23 3.95 -4.43
N ARG A 84 15.27 4.30 -3.14
CA ARG A 84 16.43 4.13 -2.26
C ARG A 84 17.67 4.92 -2.70
N VAL A 85 17.48 5.97 -3.49
CA VAL A 85 18.54 6.92 -3.87
C VAL A 85 19.07 7.64 -2.64
N VAL A 86 18.17 8.04 -1.72
CA VAL A 86 18.51 8.57 -0.40
C VAL A 86 17.96 7.67 0.70
N THR A 87 18.79 7.38 1.70
CA THR A 87 18.45 6.44 2.80
C THR A 87 19.03 6.89 4.13
N GLY A 88 18.58 6.29 5.23
CA GLY A 88 19.14 6.50 6.58
C GLY A 88 19.10 7.97 7.00
N HIS A 89 20.18 8.47 7.57
CA HIS A 89 20.28 9.86 8.04
C HIS A 89 20.16 10.90 6.92
N ASN A 90 20.63 10.58 5.70
CA ASN A 90 20.47 11.47 4.56
C ASN A 90 19.01 11.64 4.16
N ALA A 91 18.21 10.56 4.22
CA ALA A 91 16.77 10.64 3.98
C ALA A 91 16.08 11.54 5.01
N ILE A 92 16.36 11.36 6.30
CA ILE A 92 15.85 12.19 7.38
C ILE A 92 16.25 13.66 7.17
N ALA A 93 17.53 13.90 6.87
CA ALA A 93 18.07 15.24 6.68
C ALA A 93 17.40 15.99 5.52
N ASN A 94 17.18 15.33 4.38
CA ASN A 94 16.52 15.93 3.23
C ASN A 94 15.04 16.22 3.50
N VAL A 95 14.32 15.31 4.18
CA VAL A 95 12.93 15.54 4.57
C VAL A 95 12.83 16.72 5.54
N ASN A 96 13.67 16.76 6.58
CA ASN A 96 13.68 17.87 7.55
C ASN A 96 14.00 19.21 6.87
N ARG A 97 14.94 19.21 5.91
CA ARG A 97 15.26 20.40 5.13
C ARG A 97 14.06 20.87 4.31
N TYR A 98 13.39 19.95 3.61
CA TYR A 98 12.22 20.30 2.81
C TYR A 98 11.07 20.87 3.67
N VAL A 99 10.83 20.28 4.84
CA VAL A 99 9.82 20.80 5.79
C VAL A 99 10.21 22.19 6.28
N LEU A 100 11.49 22.42 6.66
CA LEU A 100 11.97 23.72 7.12
C LEU A 100 11.79 24.82 6.06
N GLU A 101 11.95 24.49 4.80
CA GLU A 101 11.76 25.41 3.66
C GLU A 101 10.28 25.63 3.32
N ASN A 102 9.37 24.80 3.85
CA ASN A 102 7.92 24.83 3.59
C ASN A 102 7.07 24.77 4.88
N LEU A 103 7.48 25.47 5.93
CA LEU A 103 6.86 25.43 7.27
C LEU A 103 5.35 25.68 7.27
N MET A 104 4.86 26.53 6.36
CA MET A 104 3.42 26.80 6.23
C MET A 104 2.60 25.51 5.95
N PHE A 105 3.22 24.51 5.34
CA PHE A 105 2.60 23.25 4.94
C PHE A 105 3.18 22.04 5.70
N GLU A 106 3.83 22.26 6.83
CA GLU A 106 4.50 21.23 7.62
C GLU A 106 3.60 20.04 7.87
N ASP A 107 2.40 20.25 8.41
CA ASP A 107 1.46 19.17 8.74
C ASP A 107 1.02 18.39 7.50
N LEU A 108 0.85 19.07 6.37
CA LEU A 108 0.48 18.43 5.11
C LEU A 108 1.61 17.53 4.59
N ILE A 109 2.85 18.00 4.65
CA ILE A 109 4.04 17.24 4.27
C ILE A 109 4.17 15.98 5.13
N TRP A 110 4.01 16.12 6.46
CA TRP A 110 4.01 14.98 7.37
C TRP A 110 2.89 13.98 7.09
N ASN A 111 1.69 14.47 6.79
CA ASN A 111 0.55 13.62 6.47
C ASN A 111 0.76 12.82 5.16
N ILE A 112 1.39 13.41 4.15
CA ILE A 112 1.74 12.70 2.91
C ILE A 112 2.82 11.65 3.19
N LEU A 113 3.88 12.01 3.91
CA LEU A 113 4.98 11.10 4.27
C LEU A 113 4.48 9.89 5.08
N ASP A 114 3.63 10.14 6.08
CA ASP A 114 3.03 9.11 6.93
C ASP A 114 1.82 8.40 6.28
N ARG A 115 1.55 8.72 4.99
CA ARG A 115 0.57 8.04 4.15
C ARG A 115 -0.86 8.17 4.64
N ASN A 116 -1.21 9.34 5.18
CA ASN A 116 -2.55 9.64 5.67
C ASN A 116 -2.89 11.13 5.60
N LEU A 117 -3.53 11.58 4.53
CA LEU A 117 -3.97 12.97 4.35
C LEU A 117 -5.07 13.41 5.32
N LYS A 118 -5.51 12.52 6.24
CA LYS A 118 -6.59 12.80 7.21
C LYS A 118 -7.95 13.15 6.61
N THR A 119 -8.17 12.86 5.34
CA THR A 119 -9.46 13.12 4.65
C THR A 119 -10.50 12.02 4.88
N ARG A 120 -10.16 10.95 5.61
CA ARG A 120 -10.98 9.74 5.78
C ARG A 120 -11.36 9.07 4.46
N SER A 121 -10.58 9.33 3.39
CA SER A 121 -10.71 8.66 2.10
C SER A 121 -9.86 7.40 2.06
N THR A 122 -10.32 6.40 1.33
CA THR A 122 -9.59 5.15 1.07
C THR A 122 -9.23 5.06 -0.41
N ALA A 123 -8.29 4.19 -0.78
CA ALA A 123 -7.96 3.91 -2.18
C ALA A 123 -9.22 3.57 -3.00
N SER A 124 -10.15 2.80 -2.44
CA SER A 124 -11.44 2.48 -3.10
C SER A 124 -12.30 3.72 -3.34
N THR A 125 -12.36 4.66 -2.38
CA THR A 125 -13.13 5.92 -2.55
C THR A 125 -12.47 6.81 -3.59
N ILE A 126 -11.14 6.89 -3.58
CA ILE A 126 -10.36 7.66 -4.55
C ILE A 126 -10.56 7.10 -5.96
N ASN A 127 -10.43 5.77 -6.15
CA ASN A 127 -10.59 5.13 -7.46
C ASN A 127 -12.03 5.18 -8.00
N LYS A 128 -13.04 5.36 -7.16
CA LYS A 128 -14.41 5.68 -7.61
C LYS A 128 -14.54 7.07 -8.23
N ALA A 129 -13.76 8.03 -7.75
CA ALA A 129 -13.73 9.38 -8.27
C ALA A 129 -12.77 9.54 -9.45
N ILE A 130 -11.58 8.95 -9.33
CA ILE A 130 -10.47 9.04 -10.29
C ILE A 130 -10.03 7.58 -10.60
N PRO A 131 -10.61 6.97 -11.65
CA PRO A 131 -10.36 5.56 -11.94
C PRO A 131 -8.87 5.24 -12.11
N ASN A 132 -8.43 4.16 -11.47
CA ASN A 132 -7.06 3.63 -11.54
C ASN A 132 -5.94 4.59 -11.06
N LEU A 133 -6.28 5.65 -10.31
CA LEU A 133 -5.25 6.52 -9.74
C LEU A 133 -4.38 5.78 -8.74
N ILE A 134 -5.00 5.00 -7.84
CA ILE A 134 -4.29 4.22 -6.84
C ILE A 134 -4.24 2.77 -7.32
N PRO A 135 -3.04 2.20 -7.54
CA PRO A 135 -2.91 0.78 -7.86
C PRO A 135 -3.48 -0.08 -6.74
N THR A 136 -4.34 -1.04 -7.10
CA THR A 136 -4.92 -2.03 -6.18
C THR A 136 -4.63 -3.43 -6.68
N PHE A 137 -4.53 -4.36 -5.73
CA PHE A 137 -4.43 -5.78 -6.01
C PHE A 137 -5.60 -6.45 -5.29
N ASP A 138 -6.63 -6.75 -6.06
CA ASP A 138 -7.87 -7.28 -5.51
C ASP A 138 -7.83 -8.81 -5.49
N VAL A 139 -8.09 -9.38 -4.32
CA VAL A 139 -8.20 -10.83 -4.11
C VAL A 139 -9.57 -11.17 -3.58
N ALA A 140 -10.06 -12.37 -3.88
CA ALA A 140 -11.31 -12.86 -3.32
C ALA A 140 -11.24 -12.91 -1.78
N LEU A 141 -12.28 -12.40 -1.12
CA LEU A 141 -12.39 -12.43 0.34
C LEU A 141 -13.58 -13.25 0.78
N ALA A 142 -13.34 -14.15 1.73
CA ALA A 142 -14.41 -14.88 2.40
C ALA A 142 -15.28 -13.90 3.21
N LYS A 143 -16.57 -14.13 3.22
CA LYS A 143 -17.51 -13.43 4.09
C LYS A 143 -17.64 -14.19 5.42
N ALA A 144 -17.88 -13.44 6.50
CA ALA A 144 -18.23 -14.08 7.76
C ALA A 144 -19.53 -14.88 7.62
N PHE A 145 -19.56 -16.05 8.23
CA PHE A 145 -20.74 -16.90 8.28
C PHE A 145 -21.61 -16.49 9.47
N ASP A 146 -22.33 -15.39 9.30
CA ASP A 146 -23.27 -14.82 10.26
C ASP A 146 -24.74 -15.16 9.89
N GLU A 147 -25.70 -14.79 10.73
CA GLU A 147 -27.11 -15.02 10.49
C GLU A 147 -27.63 -14.43 9.16
N LYS A 148 -27.06 -13.30 8.73
CA LYS A 148 -27.43 -12.64 7.48
C LYS A 148 -26.89 -13.40 6.26
N THR A 149 -25.71 -13.96 6.39
CA THR A 149 -25.07 -14.77 5.35
C THR A 149 -25.72 -16.14 5.27
N GLN A 150 -26.03 -16.77 6.42
CA GLN A 150 -26.75 -18.06 6.48
C GLN A 150 -28.06 -18.06 5.70
N LYS A 151 -28.84 -16.97 5.77
CA LYS A 151 -30.11 -16.82 5.04
C LYS A 151 -29.96 -16.79 3.52
N LYS A 152 -28.75 -16.60 3.00
CA LYS A 152 -28.43 -16.53 1.57
C LYS A 152 -27.83 -17.83 1.03
N VAL A 153 -27.56 -18.77 1.91
CA VAL A 153 -26.95 -20.06 1.55
C VAL A 153 -28.05 -21.01 1.11
N ASP A 154 -27.92 -21.53 -0.10
CA ASP A 154 -28.72 -22.72 -0.50
C ASP A 154 -28.00 -23.98 0.00
N TRP A 155 -28.58 -24.63 1.00
CA TRP A 155 -28.00 -25.81 1.62
C TRP A 155 -28.10 -27.05 0.74
N ASN A 156 -28.85 -27.01 -0.37
CA ASN A 156 -28.89 -28.08 -1.37
C ASN A 156 -27.71 -28.01 -2.35
N ASP A 157 -27.01 -26.90 -2.42
CA ASP A 157 -25.75 -26.81 -3.15
C ASP A 157 -24.66 -27.64 -2.43
N GLY A 158 -23.77 -28.22 -3.20
CA GLY A 158 -22.68 -29.05 -2.67
C GLY A 158 -21.64 -28.23 -1.92
N TRP A 159 -21.87 -27.93 -0.64
CA TRP A 159 -20.95 -27.20 0.23
C TRP A 159 -19.77 -28.06 0.64
N GLN A 160 -18.59 -27.43 0.64
CA GLN A 160 -17.35 -28.02 1.10
C GLN A 160 -16.84 -27.32 2.35
N VAL A 161 -16.26 -28.09 3.25
CA VAL A 161 -15.59 -27.59 4.46
C VAL A 161 -14.12 -27.89 4.35
N SER A 162 -13.29 -26.91 4.62
CA SER A 162 -11.84 -27.06 4.69
C SER A 162 -11.31 -26.49 6.00
N ARG A 163 -10.15 -27.01 6.44
CA ARG A 163 -9.42 -26.45 7.57
C ARG A 163 -8.94 -25.04 7.20
N LYS A 164 -9.05 -24.10 8.14
CA LYS A 164 -8.39 -22.80 8.03
C LYS A 164 -6.94 -22.97 8.44
N LEU A 165 -6.04 -22.88 7.49
CA LEU A 165 -4.60 -22.92 7.74
C LEU A 165 -4.13 -21.64 8.44
N ASP A 166 -3.13 -21.76 9.30
CA ASP A 166 -2.48 -20.64 9.98
C ASP A 166 -1.12 -20.34 9.33
N GLY A 167 -1.17 -19.59 8.25
CA GLY A 167 -0.02 -19.24 7.43
C GLY A 167 -0.09 -17.82 6.88
N CYS A 168 0.57 -17.60 5.77
CA CYS A 168 0.53 -16.34 5.04
C CYS A 168 -0.11 -16.55 3.67
N ARG A 169 -1.22 -15.83 3.41
CA ARG A 169 -1.86 -15.91 2.09
C ARG A 169 -0.88 -15.52 1.01
N CYS A 170 -0.79 -16.36 0.01
CA CYS A 170 0.07 -16.18 -1.15
C CYS A 170 -0.72 -16.38 -2.44
N ILE A 171 -0.62 -15.40 -3.32
CA ILE A 171 -1.10 -15.49 -4.68
C ILE A 171 0.11 -15.81 -5.55
N CYS A 172 0.16 -17.02 -6.10
CA CYS A 172 1.17 -17.37 -7.07
C CYS A 172 0.62 -17.16 -8.48
N ILE A 173 1.28 -16.32 -9.25
CA ILE A 173 0.97 -16.06 -10.65
C ILE A 173 2.05 -16.74 -11.49
N ILE A 174 1.67 -17.67 -12.34
CA ILE A 174 2.53 -18.30 -13.33
C ILE A 174 2.22 -17.61 -14.67
N ASP A 175 3.19 -16.89 -15.21
CA ASP A 175 3.05 -16.11 -16.44
C ASP A 175 3.02 -16.98 -17.71
N GLY A 176 3.01 -16.35 -18.89
CA GLY A 176 2.99 -17.04 -20.18
C GLY A 176 4.23 -17.89 -20.45
N ASP A 177 5.36 -17.55 -19.84
CA ASP A 177 6.64 -18.26 -19.95
C ASP A 177 6.79 -19.37 -18.89
N GLY A 178 5.76 -19.58 -18.05
CA GLY A 178 5.78 -20.58 -16.99
C GLY A 178 6.54 -20.15 -15.73
N GLU A 179 6.86 -18.87 -15.60
CA GLU A 179 7.64 -18.36 -14.48
C GLU A 179 6.74 -17.98 -13.30
N PRO A 180 6.88 -18.62 -12.11
CA PRO A 180 6.08 -18.32 -10.95
C PRO A 180 6.58 -17.08 -10.21
N LYS A 181 5.64 -16.20 -9.84
CA LYS A 181 5.84 -15.05 -8.96
C LYS A 181 4.85 -15.12 -7.81
N PHE A 182 5.29 -14.73 -6.63
CA PHE A 182 4.53 -14.87 -5.40
C PHE A 182 4.16 -13.50 -4.83
N PHE A 183 2.89 -13.30 -4.51
CA PHE A 183 2.39 -12.02 -4.03
C PHE A 183 1.60 -12.19 -2.74
N SER A 184 1.73 -11.22 -1.86
CA SER A 184 0.89 -11.11 -0.67
C SER A 184 -0.55 -10.74 -1.04
N ARG A 185 -1.46 -10.81 -0.07
CA ARG A 185 -2.85 -10.33 -0.20
C ARG A 185 -2.97 -8.88 -0.71
N SER A 186 -1.97 -8.05 -0.49
CA SER A 186 -1.94 -6.65 -0.93
C SER A 186 -1.12 -6.43 -2.21
N GLY A 187 -0.70 -7.51 -2.90
CA GLY A 187 0.05 -7.46 -4.14
C GLY A 187 1.54 -7.14 -3.97
N LYS A 188 2.08 -7.20 -2.74
CA LYS A 188 3.53 -7.09 -2.53
C LYS A 188 4.18 -8.42 -2.86
N GLU A 189 5.21 -8.40 -3.72
CA GLU A 189 5.94 -9.59 -4.10
C GLU A 189 6.75 -10.16 -2.92
N PHE A 190 6.75 -11.48 -2.79
CA PHE A 190 7.60 -12.23 -1.88
C PHE A 190 8.86 -12.68 -2.62
N LEU A 191 9.98 -12.04 -2.34
CA LEU A 191 11.26 -12.30 -3.01
C LEU A 191 12.04 -13.46 -2.39
N THR A 192 11.58 -14.02 -1.28
CA THR A 192 12.28 -15.05 -0.51
C THR A 192 11.76 -16.47 -0.76
N LEU A 193 10.80 -16.64 -1.66
CA LEU A 193 10.14 -17.93 -1.94
C LEU A 193 10.71 -18.63 -3.20
N ASP A 194 11.93 -18.30 -3.58
CA ASP A 194 12.58 -18.88 -4.79
C ASP A 194 12.73 -20.41 -4.71
N ASN A 195 12.81 -20.96 -3.50
CA ASN A 195 12.87 -22.40 -3.28
C ASN A 195 11.61 -23.16 -3.74
N LEU A 196 10.45 -22.49 -3.88
CA LEU A 196 9.23 -23.11 -4.39
C LEU A 196 9.13 -23.08 -5.93
N LYS A 197 9.91 -22.24 -6.59
CA LYS A 197 9.85 -22.10 -8.06
C LYS A 197 10.15 -23.38 -8.84
N PRO A 198 11.17 -24.20 -8.49
CA PRO A 198 11.47 -25.44 -9.23
C PRO A 198 10.29 -26.41 -9.26
N GLU A 199 9.58 -26.57 -8.13
CA GLU A 199 8.42 -27.47 -8.01
C GLU A 199 7.26 -26.98 -8.88
N LEU A 200 7.00 -25.67 -8.87
CA LEU A 200 5.92 -25.07 -9.67
C LEU A 200 6.22 -25.11 -11.16
N ARG A 201 7.50 -24.89 -11.57
CA ARG A 201 7.92 -25.04 -12.97
C ARG A 201 7.76 -26.48 -13.45
N ALA A 202 8.00 -27.48 -12.58
CA ALA A 202 7.83 -28.89 -12.91
C ALA A 202 6.38 -29.27 -13.24
N LEU A 203 5.39 -28.46 -12.84
CA LEU A 203 3.98 -28.66 -13.21
C LEU A 203 3.70 -28.32 -14.68
N ASN A 204 4.63 -27.65 -15.39
CA ASN A 204 4.49 -27.21 -16.78
C ASN A 204 3.20 -26.42 -17.06
N LEU A 205 2.82 -25.55 -16.14
CA LEU A 205 1.66 -24.68 -16.24
C LEU A 205 2.07 -23.29 -16.72
N SER A 206 1.17 -22.62 -17.44
CA SER A 206 1.34 -21.22 -17.84
C SER A 206 -0.01 -20.49 -17.78
N ASN A 207 0.02 -19.18 -17.57
CA ASN A 207 -1.16 -18.32 -17.45
C ASN A 207 -2.12 -18.81 -16.35
N MET A 208 -1.58 -19.21 -15.22
CA MET A 208 -2.32 -19.75 -14.08
C MET A 208 -2.15 -18.90 -12.83
N VAL A 209 -3.18 -18.88 -12.01
CA VAL A 209 -3.14 -18.24 -10.69
C VAL A 209 -3.52 -19.27 -9.64
N PHE A 210 -2.67 -19.43 -8.63
CA PHE A 210 -2.96 -20.19 -7.42
C PHE A 210 -3.17 -19.20 -6.28
N ASP A 211 -4.29 -19.34 -5.60
CA ASP A 211 -4.62 -18.59 -4.39
C ASP A 211 -4.63 -19.56 -3.21
N GLY A 212 -3.68 -19.43 -2.32
CA GLY A 212 -3.45 -20.36 -1.23
C GLY A 212 -2.82 -19.75 -0.01
N GLU A 213 -2.45 -20.60 0.92
CA GLU A 213 -1.77 -20.24 2.16
C GLU A 213 -0.40 -20.91 2.18
N ILE A 214 0.67 -20.12 2.40
CA ILE A 214 2.00 -20.66 2.66
C ILE A 214 2.15 -20.87 4.16
N CYS A 215 2.44 -22.10 4.55
CA CYS A 215 2.68 -22.50 5.92
C CYS A 215 4.09 -23.08 6.06
N MET A 216 4.71 -22.89 7.20
CA MET A 216 5.80 -23.75 7.69
C MET A 216 5.20 -24.69 8.72
N LEU A 217 5.67 -25.94 8.71
CA LEU A 217 5.26 -26.93 9.70
C LEU A 217 6.39 -27.09 10.74
N ASP A 218 6.02 -27.22 11.99
CA ASP A 218 6.93 -27.60 13.06
C ASP A 218 7.25 -29.11 13.06
N GLU A 219 8.02 -29.57 14.03
CA GLU A 219 8.40 -30.98 14.16
C GLU A 219 7.20 -31.94 14.41
N ASN A 220 6.07 -31.40 14.85
CA ASN A 220 4.84 -32.17 15.08
C ASN A 220 3.89 -32.13 13.88
N GLY A 221 4.21 -31.34 12.84
CA GLY A 221 3.38 -31.13 11.68
C GLY A 221 2.30 -30.06 11.86
N ASP A 222 2.40 -29.24 12.89
CA ASP A 222 1.53 -28.08 13.11
C ASP A 222 2.06 -26.83 12.42
N GLU A 223 1.15 -25.91 12.03
CA GLU A 223 1.54 -24.68 11.36
C GLU A 223 2.29 -23.72 12.29
N ASP A 224 3.50 -23.30 11.88
CA ASP A 224 4.33 -22.32 12.59
C ASP A 224 4.27 -20.96 11.87
N PHE A 225 3.26 -20.15 12.25
CA PHE A 225 3.06 -18.81 11.69
C PHE A 225 4.26 -17.88 11.94
N GLN A 226 4.91 -17.98 13.07
CA GLN A 226 6.03 -17.10 13.41
C GLN A 226 7.23 -17.33 12.49
N ASN A 227 7.52 -18.58 12.16
CA ASN A 227 8.63 -18.92 11.31
C ASN A 227 8.36 -18.61 9.83
N ILE A 228 7.13 -18.82 9.32
CA ILE A 228 6.82 -18.40 7.94
C ILE A 228 6.93 -16.87 7.78
N ILE A 229 6.50 -16.08 8.75
CA ILE A 229 6.65 -14.62 8.71
C ILE A 229 8.12 -14.18 8.73
N LYS A 230 8.99 -14.86 9.48
CA LYS A 230 10.44 -14.60 9.49
C LYS A 230 11.04 -14.89 8.11
N GLU A 231 10.68 -16.03 7.50
CA GLU A 231 11.20 -16.42 6.20
C GLU A 231 10.78 -15.43 5.09
N ILE A 232 9.51 -15.02 5.07
CA ILE A 232 9.00 -14.03 4.10
C ILE A 232 9.66 -12.65 4.27
N LYS A 233 10.03 -12.26 5.51
CA LYS A 233 10.67 -10.96 5.79
C LYS A 233 12.20 -10.99 5.72
N ARG A 234 12.80 -12.15 5.51
CA ARG A 234 14.25 -12.29 5.39
C ARG A 234 14.74 -11.49 4.18
N LYS A 235 15.76 -10.66 4.39
CA LYS A 235 16.40 -9.86 3.32
C LYS A 235 17.72 -10.48 2.92
#